data_6973e2a6d5b1d8b193d0b33c9cd9d504
#
_entry.id   6973e2a6d5b1d8b193d0b33c9cd9d504
#
_cell.length_a   1.000
_cell.length_b   1.000
_cell.length_c   1.000
_cell.angle_alpha   90.00
_cell.angle_beta   90.00
_cell.angle_gamma   90.00
#
_symmetry.space_group_name_H-M   'P 1'
#
loop_
_entity.id
_entity.type
_entity.pdbx_description
1 polymer ?
#
loop_
_entity_poly.entity_id
_entity_poly.type
_entity_poly.pdbx_seq_one_letter_code
_entity_poly.pdbx_strand_id
1 'polypeptide(L)'
;VGENNDIDLDHLERTLTACFALHHVVPTIMLTMGTTDTFGVDQVKPVVELRDRLCERFEVAVKPHIHVDAAIGWSMIFFLDYDFVANPLAINAATLAGIERNVSRFAELKYADSFTVDFQKWGYVPYTSSLVMIKEQSDLKAMENDPENFSYFERDIQGQTHLQSTIECSRGASGLFGAYAALNYLGVEGYRTVLAHCLQNANYFRFRLSQLGNVKLVAQENQGPSVGFKIYNPEWVQDPEAEFAFELARSSDPAYKARLQRNTDYHRSLFKGRGKVGLYTNWVEAVAHSDYDERGKYSYIAGEKAVFMNPACTREQIDAFIAHIRG
;
A
#
# COMPACT_ATOMS: atom_id res chain seq x y z
N VAL A 1 -4.28 -12.88 0.30
CA VAL A 1 -4.12 -11.72 1.21
C VAL A 1 -4.96 -11.93 2.44
N GLY A 2 -4.52 -11.38 3.56
CA GLY A 2 -5.24 -11.38 4.82
C GLY A 2 -6.38 -10.34 4.86
N GLU A 3 -7.10 -10.29 5.99
CA GLU A 3 -8.22 -9.36 6.20
C GLU A 3 -7.84 -7.88 6.06
N ASN A 4 -6.57 -7.56 6.29
CA ASN A 4 -6.03 -6.21 6.19
C ASN A 4 -5.36 -5.91 4.84
N ASN A 5 -5.59 -6.74 3.84
CA ASN A 5 -4.93 -6.66 2.54
C ASN A 5 -3.39 -6.71 2.64
N ASP A 6 -2.87 -7.39 3.64
CA ASP A 6 -1.48 -7.79 3.76
C ASP A 6 -1.27 -9.22 3.29
N ILE A 7 0.00 -9.65 3.12
CA ILE A 7 0.31 -11.00 2.64
C ILE A 7 -0.12 -12.06 3.65
N ASP A 8 -0.82 -13.08 3.18
CA ASP A 8 -1.15 -14.28 3.94
C ASP A 8 0.07 -15.23 3.94
N LEU A 9 0.76 -15.31 5.09
CA LEU A 9 1.97 -16.10 5.24
C LEU A 9 1.73 -17.60 5.05
N ASP A 10 0.61 -18.12 5.52
CA ASP A 10 0.27 -19.54 5.37
C ASP A 10 0.01 -19.89 3.91
N HIS A 11 -0.66 -19.00 3.18
CA HIS A 11 -0.87 -19.17 1.74
C HIS A 11 0.47 -19.07 0.98
N LEU A 12 1.32 -18.11 1.33
CA LEU A 12 2.65 -17.98 0.74
C LEU A 12 3.50 -19.23 0.98
N GLU A 13 3.49 -19.78 2.20
CA GLU A 13 4.22 -21.01 2.54
C GLU A 13 3.76 -22.19 1.70
N ARG A 14 2.43 -22.39 1.58
CA ARG A 14 1.88 -23.47 0.75
C ARG A 14 2.26 -23.28 -0.73
N THR A 15 2.21 -22.06 -1.22
CA THR A 15 2.52 -21.74 -2.63
C THR A 15 3.99 -21.96 -2.94
N LEU A 16 4.90 -21.44 -2.11
CA LEU A 16 6.34 -21.63 -2.29
C LEU A 16 6.74 -23.10 -2.15
N THR A 17 6.14 -23.81 -1.17
CA THR A 17 6.36 -25.26 -1.00
C THR A 17 5.97 -26.03 -2.26
N ALA A 18 4.81 -25.74 -2.86
CA ALA A 18 4.38 -26.38 -4.09
C ALA A 18 5.31 -26.06 -5.26
N CYS A 19 5.74 -24.81 -5.41
CA CYS A 19 6.67 -24.40 -6.47
C CYS A 19 8.02 -25.10 -6.34
N PHE A 20 8.61 -25.12 -5.15
CA PHE A 20 9.93 -25.71 -4.93
C PHE A 20 9.92 -27.22 -5.03
N ALA A 21 8.84 -27.89 -4.57
CA ALA A 21 8.65 -29.34 -4.74
C ALA A 21 8.58 -29.77 -6.22
N LEU A 22 8.14 -28.87 -7.10
CA LEU A 22 8.09 -29.07 -8.55
C LEU A 22 9.33 -28.50 -9.27
N HIS A 23 10.36 -28.08 -8.53
CA HIS A 23 11.56 -27.42 -9.06
C HIS A 23 11.27 -26.17 -9.91
N HIS A 24 10.17 -25.48 -9.64
CA HIS A 24 9.89 -24.22 -10.31
C HIS A 24 10.81 -23.11 -9.78
N VAL A 25 11.33 -22.30 -10.68
CA VAL A 25 12.08 -21.10 -10.30
C VAL A 25 11.11 -20.00 -9.89
N VAL A 26 11.29 -19.50 -8.68
CA VAL A 26 10.59 -18.29 -8.18
C VAL A 26 11.62 -17.16 -8.13
N PRO A 27 11.61 -16.24 -9.10
CA PRO A 27 12.64 -15.21 -9.18
C PRO A 27 12.49 -14.13 -8.11
N THR A 28 11.25 -13.77 -7.76
CA THR A 28 10.98 -12.64 -6.87
C THR A 28 9.73 -12.86 -6.04
N ILE A 29 9.77 -12.40 -4.80
CA ILE A 29 8.60 -12.22 -3.93
C ILE A 29 8.40 -10.71 -3.79
N MET A 30 7.24 -10.21 -4.27
CA MET A 30 6.88 -8.80 -4.17
C MET A 30 6.05 -8.58 -2.91
N LEU A 31 6.51 -7.68 -2.06
CA LEU A 31 5.80 -7.22 -0.88
C LEU A 31 5.42 -5.75 -1.04
N THR A 32 4.42 -5.30 -0.29
CA THR A 32 3.96 -3.92 -0.32
C THR A 32 3.92 -3.32 1.08
N MET A 33 4.46 -2.13 1.23
CA MET A 33 4.35 -1.32 2.44
C MET A 33 3.57 -0.05 2.17
N GLY A 34 2.26 -0.13 2.36
CA GLY A 34 1.31 0.94 2.09
C GLY A 34 0.61 0.79 0.73
N THR A 35 -0.29 -0.20 0.61
CA THR A 35 -1.11 -0.37 -0.60
C THR A 35 -1.97 0.87 -0.87
N THR A 36 -2.18 1.18 -2.14
CA THR A 36 -2.88 2.40 -2.57
C THR A 36 -4.32 2.47 -2.04
N ASP A 37 -5.02 1.34 -1.97
CA ASP A 37 -6.47 1.34 -1.69
C ASP A 37 -6.79 1.29 -0.20
N THR A 38 -6.02 0.53 0.58
CA THR A 38 -6.31 0.29 2.00
C THR A 38 -5.11 0.45 2.93
N PHE A 39 -3.95 0.81 2.39
CA PHE A 39 -2.70 0.93 3.14
C PHE A 39 -2.28 -0.37 3.85
N GLY A 40 -2.44 -1.53 3.18
CA GLY A 40 -1.90 -2.79 3.67
C GLY A 40 -0.38 -2.72 3.79
N VAL A 41 0.16 -3.30 4.86
CA VAL A 41 1.61 -3.30 5.16
C VAL A 41 2.05 -4.73 5.43
N ASP A 42 2.82 -5.28 4.50
CA ASP A 42 3.34 -6.65 4.63
C ASP A 42 4.42 -6.78 5.69
N GLN A 43 4.56 -7.97 6.22
CA GLN A 43 5.57 -8.34 7.21
C GLN A 43 6.83 -8.85 6.49
N VAL A 44 7.85 -8.01 6.34
CA VAL A 44 9.06 -8.34 5.56
C VAL A 44 9.88 -9.42 6.24
N LYS A 45 10.16 -9.27 7.54
CA LYS A 45 11.01 -10.21 8.26
C LYS A 45 10.46 -11.64 8.28
N PRO A 46 9.17 -11.90 8.61
CA PRO A 46 8.58 -13.22 8.53
C PRO A 46 8.66 -13.85 7.13
N VAL A 47 8.49 -13.04 6.06
CA VAL A 47 8.61 -13.54 4.68
C VAL A 47 10.06 -13.91 4.35
N VAL A 48 11.04 -13.14 4.79
CA VAL A 48 12.47 -13.46 4.63
C VAL A 48 12.81 -14.78 5.34
N GLU A 49 12.38 -14.93 6.59
CA GLU A 49 12.60 -16.14 7.39
C GLU A 49 11.92 -17.37 6.74
N LEU A 50 10.70 -17.21 6.23
CA LEU A 50 9.97 -18.23 5.49
C LEU A 50 10.71 -18.66 4.22
N ARG A 51 11.11 -17.67 3.38
CA ARG A 51 11.89 -17.92 2.18
C ARG A 51 13.15 -18.71 2.48
N ASP A 52 13.94 -18.26 3.46
CA ASP A 52 15.22 -18.85 3.77
C ASP A 52 15.08 -20.29 4.28
N ARG A 53 14.10 -20.54 5.15
CA ARG A 53 13.77 -21.89 5.64
C ARG A 53 13.36 -22.85 4.51
N LEU A 54 12.52 -22.36 3.59
CA LEU A 54 12.07 -23.20 2.47
C LEU A 54 13.19 -23.42 1.45
N CYS A 55 14.01 -22.41 1.17
CA CYS A 55 15.16 -22.56 0.26
C CYS A 55 16.18 -23.57 0.80
N GLU A 56 16.44 -23.58 2.10
CA GLU A 56 17.28 -24.58 2.74
C GLU A 56 16.66 -26.00 2.64
N ARG A 57 15.37 -26.13 2.99
CA ARG A 57 14.64 -27.40 2.94
C ARG A 57 14.62 -28.05 1.56
N PHE A 58 14.49 -27.25 0.50
CA PHE A 58 14.38 -27.73 -0.89
C PHE A 58 15.66 -27.57 -1.69
N GLU A 59 16.76 -27.20 -1.04
CA GLU A 59 18.09 -27.00 -1.66
C GLU A 59 18.04 -26.07 -2.89
N VAL A 60 17.28 -24.96 -2.76
CA VAL A 60 17.09 -23.99 -3.85
C VAL A 60 18.40 -23.24 -4.10
N ALA A 61 18.96 -23.42 -5.29
CA ALA A 61 20.27 -22.85 -5.66
C ALA A 61 20.28 -21.31 -5.71
N VAL A 62 19.18 -20.69 -6.16
CA VAL A 62 19.02 -19.23 -6.22
C VAL A 62 17.78 -18.84 -5.44
N LYS A 63 17.98 -18.13 -4.34
CA LYS A 63 16.88 -17.66 -3.51
C LYS A 63 16.02 -16.61 -4.23
N PRO A 64 14.69 -16.64 -4.09
CA PRO A 64 13.83 -15.55 -4.56
C PRO A 64 14.27 -14.19 -3.99
N HIS A 65 14.39 -13.19 -4.86
CA HIS A 65 14.67 -11.82 -4.45
C HIS A 65 13.44 -11.22 -3.78
N ILE A 66 13.58 -10.62 -2.60
CA ILE A 66 12.48 -9.95 -1.91
C ILE A 66 12.54 -8.46 -2.21
N HIS A 67 11.59 -7.99 -3.02
CA HIS A 67 11.39 -6.58 -3.30
C HIS A 67 10.19 -6.03 -2.54
N VAL A 68 10.34 -4.84 -1.96
CA VAL A 68 9.25 -4.15 -1.25
C VAL A 68 8.87 -2.88 -1.99
N ASP A 69 7.64 -2.83 -2.49
CA ASP A 69 7.03 -1.58 -2.93
C ASP A 69 6.60 -0.76 -1.70
N ALA A 70 7.42 0.20 -1.33
CA ALA A 70 7.13 1.14 -0.25
C ALA A 70 6.79 2.54 -0.79
N ALA A 71 6.33 2.64 -2.03
CA ALA A 71 6.10 3.89 -2.74
C ALA A 71 5.24 4.93 -1.98
N ILE A 72 4.26 4.48 -1.18
CA ILE A 72 3.44 5.36 -0.34
C ILE A 72 3.95 5.34 1.11
N GLY A 73 4.12 4.16 1.68
CA GLY A 73 4.33 4.02 3.12
C GLY A 73 5.73 4.40 3.60
N TRP A 74 6.72 4.52 2.73
CA TRP A 74 8.10 4.81 3.10
C TRP A 74 8.26 5.97 4.08
N SER A 75 7.41 6.98 3.99
CA SER A 75 7.49 8.17 4.85
C SER A 75 7.21 7.86 6.33
N MET A 76 6.61 6.71 6.65
CA MET A 76 6.43 6.26 8.05
C MET A 76 7.76 6.03 8.77
N ILE A 77 8.88 5.87 8.05
CA ILE A 77 10.23 5.76 8.64
C ILE A 77 10.61 6.98 9.48
N PHE A 78 10.03 8.16 9.23
CA PHE A 78 10.28 9.34 10.04
C PHE A 78 9.83 9.18 11.51
N PHE A 79 8.99 8.20 11.81
CA PHE A 79 8.53 7.88 13.16
C PHE A 79 9.31 6.75 13.84
N LEU A 80 10.37 6.18 13.22
CA LEU A 80 11.13 5.06 13.80
C LEU A 80 11.74 5.37 15.16
N ASP A 81 12.13 6.62 15.38
CA ASP A 81 12.73 7.13 16.62
C ASP A 81 11.85 8.19 17.33
N TYR A 82 10.54 8.18 17.00
CA TYR A 82 9.57 9.07 17.68
C TYR A 82 9.30 8.58 19.09
N ASP A 83 9.28 9.50 20.05
CA ASP A 83 8.90 9.19 21.45
C ASP A 83 7.38 9.09 21.56
N PHE A 84 6.85 7.88 21.43
CA PHE A 84 5.40 7.62 21.53
C PHE A 84 4.85 7.81 22.95
N VAL A 85 5.70 7.78 23.97
CA VAL A 85 5.28 8.00 25.38
C VAL A 85 5.16 9.50 25.64
N ALA A 86 6.16 10.28 25.32
CA ALA A 86 6.14 11.73 25.49
C ALA A 86 5.19 12.42 24.50
N ASN A 87 5.01 11.85 23.30
CA ASN A 87 4.16 12.36 22.23
C ASN A 87 4.30 13.87 22.01
N PRO A 88 5.49 14.38 21.66
CA PRO A 88 5.77 15.82 21.60
C PRO A 88 4.91 16.59 20.59
N LEU A 89 4.35 15.91 19.59
CA LEU A 89 3.44 16.50 18.60
C LEU A 89 1.96 16.49 19.06
N ALA A 90 1.67 16.03 20.27
CA ALA A 90 0.32 15.91 20.81
C ALA A 90 -0.67 15.21 19.84
N ILE A 91 -0.20 14.16 19.17
CA ILE A 91 -1.01 13.33 18.27
C ILE A 91 -2.11 12.68 19.09
N ASN A 92 -3.37 12.67 18.60
CA ASN A 92 -4.45 12.02 19.33
C ASN A 92 -4.20 10.51 19.49
N ALA A 93 -4.71 9.93 20.59
CA ALA A 93 -4.37 8.56 21.02
C ALA A 93 -4.64 7.49 19.95
N ALA A 94 -5.76 7.59 19.22
CA ALA A 94 -6.11 6.61 18.19
C ALA A 94 -5.12 6.65 17.00
N THR A 95 -4.73 7.85 16.55
CA THR A 95 -3.76 8.03 15.49
C THR A 95 -2.36 7.61 15.95
N LEU A 96 -1.97 7.98 17.17
CA LEU A 96 -0.67 7.62 17.74
C LEU A 96 -0.48 6.10 17.79
N ALA A 97 -1.47 5.38 18.32
CA ALA A 97 -1.45 3.91 18.36
C ALA A 97 -1.38 3.27 16.95
N GLY A 98 -2.06 3.86 15.96
CA GLY A 98 -1.99 3.41 14.57
C GLY A 98 -0.61 3.63 13.96
N ILE A 99 0.03 4.78 14.22
CA ILE A 99 1.40 5.06 13.77
C ILE A 99 2.37 4.08 14.41
N GLU A 100 2.33 3.89 15.72
CA GLU A 100 3.22 2.99 16.47
C GLU A 100 3.15 1.56 15.94
N ARG A 101 1.93 1.06 15.70
CA ARG A 101 1.72 -0.27 15.11
C ARG A 101 2.37 -0.41 13.73
N ASN A 102 2.18 0.57 12.85
CA ASN A 102 2.75 0.54 11.52
C ASN A 102 4.28 0.66 11.54
N VAL A 103 4.82 1.55 12.38
CA VAL A 103 6.26 1.82 12.48
C VAL A 103 7.06 0.54 12.77
N SER A 104 6.54 -0.36 13.60
CA SER A 104 7.21 -1.64 13.87
C SER A 104 7.42 -2.49 12.60
N ARG A 105 6.45 -2.45 11.67
CA ARG A 105 6.56 -3.13 10.36
C ARG A 105 7.52 -2.40 9.42
N PHE A 106 7.49 -1.06 9.38
CA PHE A 106 8.43 -0.28 8.55
C PHE A 106 9.90 -0.44 8.99
N ALA A 107 10.16 -0.74 10.27
CA ALA A 107 11.48 -1.09 10.76
C ALA A 107 12.06 -2.38 10.13
N GLU A 108 11.20 -3.22 9.56
CA GLU A 108 11.60 -4.47 8.90
C GLU A 108 12.10 -4.26 7.46
N LEU A 109 11.95 -3.06 6.88
CA LEU A 109 12.38 -2.75 5.52
C LEU A 109 13.87 -3.07 5.28
N LYS A 110 14.69 -2.96 6.32
CA LYS A 110 16.12 -3.33 6.31
C LYS A 110 16.42 -4.80 5.97
N TYR A 111 15.43 -5.69 6.06
CA TYR A 111 15.57 -7.10 5.71
C TYR A 111 15.29 -7.40 4.25
N ALA A 112 14.66 -6.49 3.52
CA ALA A 112 14.41 -6.62 2.09
C ALA A 112 15.73 -6.66 1.29
N ASP A 113 15.72 -7.33 0.14
CA ASP A 113 16.84 -7.32 -0.79
C ASP A 113 16.83 -6.02 -1.63
N SER A 114 15.65 -5.46 -1.90
CA SER A 114 15.48 -4.13 -2.47
C SER A 114 14.11 -3.52 -2.11
N PHE A 115 14.02 -2.20 -2.22
CA PHE A 115 12.73 -1.51 -2.08
C PHE A 115 12.66 -0.23 -2.90
N THR A 116 11.44 0.21 -3.21
CA THR A 116 11.15 1.47 -3.90
C THR A 116 10.45 2.46 -2.99
N VAL A 117 10.75 3.74 -3.19
CA VAL A 117 10.07 4.87 -2.55
C VAL A 117 9.70 5.93 -3.59
N ASP A 118 8.56 6.60 -3.42
CA ASP A 118 8.10 7.67 -4.28
C ASP A 118 8.02 8.99 -3.52
N PHE A 119 9.00 9.87 -3.74
CA PHE A 119 8.99 11.21 -3.15
C PHE A 119 7.84 12.06 -3.71
N GLN A 120 7.39 11.81 -4.95
CA GLN A 120 6.25 12.49 -5.56
C GLN A 120 4.90 12.13 -4.95
N LYS A 121 4.84 11.10 -4.09
CA LYS A 121 3.64 10.75 -3.34
C LYS A 121 3.66 11.46 -1.98
N TRP A 122 3.94 10.75 -0.94
CA TRP A 122 3.93 11.29 0.43
C TRP A 122 5.24 11.98 0.85
N GLY A 123 6.14 12.20 -0.10
CA GLY A 123 7.33 13.07 0.06
C GLY A 123 7.11 14.51 -0.38
N TYR A 124 5.94 14.83 -0.94
CA TYR A 124 5.54 16.18 -1.35
C TYR A 124 6.43 16.82 -2.44
N VAL A 125 6.99 16.00 -3.31
CA VAL A 125 7.83 16.43 -4.44
C VAL A 125 7.03 16.33 -5.74
N PRO A 126 7.22 17.23 -6.72
CA PRO A 126 6.61 17.09 -8.04
C PRO A 126 7.03 15.80 -8.77
N TYR A 127 6.16 15.28 -9.62
CA TYR A 127 6.45 14.12 -10.49
C TYR A 127 7.52 14.48 -11.53
N THR A 128 8.49 13.61 -11.78
CA THR A 128 8.70 12.27 -11.20
C THR A 128 9.89 12.29 -10.25
N SER A 129 9.77 11.64 -9.11
CA SER A 129 10.85 11.54 -8.13
C SER A 129 10.72 10.22 -7.36
N SER A 130 11.29 9.16 -7.92
CA SER A 130 11.31 7.83 -7.28
C SER A 130 12.74 7.39 -7.03
N LEU A 131 12.94 6.58 -6.00
CA LEU A 131 14.21 5.98 -5.63
C LEU A 131 14.05 4.47 -5.48
N VAL A 132 14.99 3.72 -6.01
CA VAL A 132 15.20 2.30 -5.73
C VAL A 132 16.42 2.15 -4.85
N MET A 133 16.28 1.41 -3.76
CA MET A 133 17.37 0.99 -2.90
C MET A 133 17.61 -0.51 -3.10
N ILE A 134 18.83 -0.91 -3.37
CA ILE A 134 19.25 -2.30 -3.58
C ILE A 134 20.34 -2.59 -2.57
N LYS A 135 20.18 -3.70 -1.83
CA LYS A 135 21.06 -4.05 -0.72
C LYS A 135 22.45 -4.49 -1.20
N GLU A 136 22.48 -5.33 -2.23
CA GLU A 136 23.73 -5.89 -2.76
C GLU A 136 24.01 -5.32 -4.16
N GLN A 137 25.15 -4.67 -4.32
CA GLN A 137 25.54 -4.09 -5.61
C GLN A 137 25.62 -5.14 -6.74
N SER A 138 25.96 -6.39 -6.39
CA SER A 138 26.02 -7.50 -7.35
C SER A 138 24.70 -7.76 -8.06
N ASP A 139 23.55 -7.40 -7.45
CA ASP A 139 22.23 -7.60 -8.06
C ASP A 139 22.00 -6.68 -9.26
N LEU A 140 22.74 -5.56 -9.33
CA LEU A 140 22.73 -4.67 -10.50
C LEU A 140 23.35 -5.29 -11.75
N LYS A 141 24.20 -6.32 -11.60
CA LYS A 141 24.85 -6.99 -12.74
C LYS A 141 23.85 -7.57 -13.74
N ALA A 142 22.69 -8.02 -13.27
CA ALA A 142 21.63 -8.52 -14.14
C ALA A 142 21.03 -7.43 -15.06
N MET A 143 21.25 -6.16 -14.74
CA MET A 143 20.80 -4.99 -15.50
C MET A 143 21.93 -4.37 -16.32
N GLU A 144 23.17 -4.85 -16.19
CA GLU A 144 24.30 -4.30 -16.94
C GLU A 144 24.12 -4.55 -18.42
N ASN A 145 24.20 -3.47 -19.19
CA ASN A 145 24.28 -3.57 -20.65
C ASN A 145 25.64 -4.13 -21.06
N ASP A 146 25.65 -4.96 -22.10
CA ASP A 146 26.90 -5.46 -22.69
C ASP A 146 27.77 -4.27 -23.16
N PRO A 147 29.00 -4.10 -22.64
CA PRO A 147 29.86 -3.02 -23.03
C PRO A 147 30.14 -2.93 -24.53
N GLU A 148 30.06 -4.08 -25.25
CA GLU A 148 30.25 -4.11 -26.70
C GLU A 148 29.07 -3.50 -27.47
N ASN A 149 27.89 -3.47 -26.88
CA ASN A 149 26.67 -2.91 -27.47
C ASN A 149 26.40 -1.47 -27.02
N PHE A 150 27.21 -0.93 -26.10
CA PHE A 150 27.03 0.40 -25.56
C PHE A 150 27.98 1.40 -26.24
N SER A 151 27.56 1.92 -27.38
CA SER A 151 28.39 2.74 -28.28
C SER A 151 28.58 4.20 -27.82
N TYR A 152 28.01 4.62 -26.70
CA TYR A 152 28.01 6.04 -26.29
C TYR A 152 29.22 6.48 -25.45
N PHE A 153 29.97 5.53 -24.87
CA PHE A 153 31.10 5.87 -24.01
C PHE A 153 32.31 5.01 -24.36
N GLU A 154 33.43 5.67 -24.64
CA GLU A 154 34.70 5.01 -24.82
C GLU A 154 35.09 4.21 -23.58
N ARG A 155 35.82 3.12 -23.77
CA ARG A 155 36.20 2.10 -22.78
C ARG A 155 37.02 2.61 -21.59
N ASP A 156 37.42 3.89 -21.56
CA ASP A 156 38.35 4.47 -20.59
C ASP A 156 37.69 5.26 -19.45
N ILE A 157 36.38 5.15 -19.24
CA ILE A 157 35.78 5.77 -18.05
C ILE A 157 36.15 4.95 -16.82
N GLN A 158 37.22 5.36 -16.15
CA GLN A 158 37.57 4.83 -14.85
C GLN A 158 36.53 5.25 -13.80
N GLY A 159 35.73 4.30 -13.39
CA GLY A 159 34.73 4.50 -12.34
C GLY A 159 33.45 3.73 -12.64
N GLN A 160 32.75 3.31 -11.59
CA GLN A 160 31.44 2.70 -11.72
C GLN A 160 30.45 3.78 -12.16
N THR A 161 29.98 3.70 -13.40
CA THR A 161 28.93 4.57 -13.89
C THR A 161 27.61 3.81 -13.88
N HIS A 162 26.59 4.40 -13.28
CA HIS A 162 25.22 3.86 -13.32
C HIS A 162 24.62 3.79 -14.72
N LEU A 163 25.27 4.35 -15.72
CA LEU A 163 24.85 4.32 -17.12
C LEU A 163 24.79 2.89 -17.67
N GLN A 164 25.65 2.01 -17.18
CA GLN A 164 25.69 0.62 -17.62
C GLN A 164 24.48 -0.21 -17.13
N SER A 165 23.88 0.21 -16.01
CA SER A 165 22.78 -0.52 -15.35
C SER A 165 21.43 0.21 -15.46
N THR A 166 21.22 1.05 -16.47
CA THR A 166 19.99 1.80 -16.63
C THR A 166 19.41 1.64 -18.02
N ILE A 167 18.07 1.64 -18.11
CA ILE A 167 17.33 1.61 -19.38
C ILE A 167 17.41 2.99 -20.07
N GLU A 168 17.56 4.07 -19.30
CA GLU A 168 17.52 5.46 -19.77
C GLU A 168 18.87 6.14 -19.53
N CYS A 169 19.55 6.51 -20.60
CA CYS A 169 20.90 7.08 -20.51
C CYS A 169 20.92 8.50 -19.91
N SER A 170 20.02 9.37 -20.36
CA SER A 170 19.93 10.77 -19.89
C SER A 170 18.65 11.01 -19.16
N ARG A 171 18.72 11.48 -17.93
CA ARG A 171 17.56 11.75 -17.07
C ARG A 171 17.56 13.17 -16.57
N GLY A 172 16.36 13.73 -16.40
CA GLY A 172 16.19 14.97 -15.67
C GLY A 172 16.57 14.82 -14.20
N ALA A 173 17.36 15.75 -13.66
CA ALA A 173 17.75 15.77 -12.25
C ALA A 173 16.72 16.45 -11.31
N SER A 174 15.62 16.98 -11.87
CA SER A 174 14.61 17.73 -11.09
C SER A 174 14.02 16.93 -9.94
N GLY A 175 13.75 15.63 -10.15
CA GLY A 175 13.25 14.76 -9.09
C GLY A 175 14.23 14.58 -7.93
N LEU A 176 15.52 14.44 -8.23
CA LEU A 176 16.58 14.35 -7.23
C LEU A 176 16.70 15.66 -6.42
N PHE A 177 16.77 16.79 -7.10
CA PHE A 177 16.86 18.10 -6.42
C PHE A 177 15.58 18.42 -5.64
N GLY A 178 14.41 18.03 -6.16
CA GLY A 178 13.13 18.16 -5.45
C GLY A 178 13.12 17.36 -4.16
N ALA A 179 13.54 16.08 -4.20
CA ALA A 179 13.64 15.23 -3.01
C ALA A 179 14.63 15.80 -1.99
N TYR A 180 15.83 16.21 -2.45
CA TYR A 180 16.83 16.83 -1.59
C TYR A 180 16.31 18.11 -0.92
N ALA A 181 15.65 18.99 -1.68
CA ALA A 181 15.09 20.22 -1.16
C ALA A 181 13.98 19.94 -0.12
N ALA A 182 13.05 19.03 -0.41
CA ALA A 182 11.97 18.69 0.50
C ALA A 182 12.48 18.07 1.81
N LEU A 183 13.44 17.14 1.73
CA LEU A 183 14.05 16.51 2.90
C LEU A 183 14.77 17.54 3.78
N ASN A 184 15.49 18.49 3.19
CA ASN A 184 16.19 19.54 3.95
C ASN A 184 15.25 20.62 4.50
N TYR A 185 14.20 20.99 3.74
CA TYR A 185 13.27 22.06 4.14
C TYR A 185 12.33 21.59 5.27
N LEU A 186 11.72 20.41 5.12
CA LEU A 186 10.82 19.87 6.13
C LEU A 186 11.60 19.26 7.30
N GLY A 187 12.67 18.56 7.00
CA GLY A 187 13.39 17.77 7.99
C GLY A 187 12.50 16.68 8.62
N VAL A 188 13.01 16.00 9.63
CA VAL A 188 12.30 14.92 10.33
C VAL A 188 11.02 15.44 10.98
N GLU A 189 11.09 16.53 11.71
CA GLU A 189 9.96 17.08 12.46
C GLU A 189 8.86 17.67 11.56
N GLY A 190 9.25 18.29 10.44
CA GLY A 190 8.28 18.77 9.45
C GLY A 190 7.51 17.61 8.81
N TYR A 191 8.21 16.53 8.42
CA TYR A 191 7.54 15.33 7.90
C TYR A 191 6.62 14.70 8.96
N ARG A 192 7.09 14.48 10.18
CA ARG A 192 6.28 13.98 11.31
C ARG A 192 5.00 14.79 11.49
N THR A 193 5.12 16.12 11.49
CA THR A 193 3.98 17.02 11.68
C THR A 193 2.94 16.87 10.57
N VAL A 194 3.38 16.93 9.32
CA VAL A 194 2.47 16.86 8.16
C VAL A 194 1.83 15.48 8.04
N LEU A 195 2.61 14.41 8.23
CA LEU A 195 2.12 13.04 8.18
C LEU A 195 1.11 12.76 9.31
N ALA A 196 1.41 13.17 10.53
CA ALA A 196 0.49 13.04 11.66
C ALA A 196 -0.83 13.77 11.42
N HIS A 197 -0.77 14.99 10.86
CA HIS A 197 -1.97 15.74 10.48
C HIS A 197 -2.83 14.98 9.46
N CYS A 198 -2.22 14.47 8.40
CA CYS A 198 -2.90 13.67 7.38
C CYS A 198 -3.55 12.41 7.96
N LEU A 199 -2.84 11.69 8.83
CA LEU A 199 -3.35 10.50 9.50
C LEU A 199 -4.48 10.81 10.49
N GLN A 200 -4.41 11.95 11.19
CA GLN A 200 -5.50 12.39 12.04
C GLN A 200 -6.79 12.71 11.24
N ASN A 201 -6.66 13.29 10.05
CA ASN A 201 -7.79 13.51 9.16
C ASN A 201 -8.36 12.19 8.61
N ALA A 202 -7.50 11.23 8.23
CA ALA A 202 -7.94 9.90 7.83
C ALA A 202 -8.71 9.18 8.95
N ASN A 203 -8.21 9.26 10.19
CA ASN A 203 -8.88 8.65 11.35
C ASN A 203 -10.16 9.37 11.72
N TYR A 204 -10.21 10.69 11.57
CA TYR A 204 -11.44 11.44 11.74
C TYR A 204 -12.49 11.00 10.70
N PHE A 205 -12.11 10.81 9.46
CA PHE A 205 -13.00 10.30 8.42
C PHE A 205 -13.51 8.89 8.71
N ARG A 206 -12.62 7.95 9.15
CA ARG A 206 -13.03 6.60 9.60
C ARG A 206 -14.06 6.70 10.74
N PHE A 207 -13.80 7.51 11.73
CA PHE A 207 -14.73 7.74 12.85
C PHE A 207 -16.08 8.26 12.35
N ARG A 208 -16.10 9.24 11.45
CA ARG A 208 -17.35 9.79 10.91
C ARG A 208 -18.13 8.76 10.08
N LEU A 209 -17.43 7.97 9.26
CA LEU A 209 -18.05 6.88 8.49
C LEU A 209 -18.64 5.79 9.40
N SER A 210 -17.95 5.42 10.48
CA SER A 210 -18.42 4.40 11.42
C SER A 210 -19.71 4.81 12.17
N GLN A 211 -20.05 6.10 12.17
CA GLN A 211 -21.33 6.60 12.71
C GLN A 211 -22.50 6.45 11.72
N LEU A 212 -22.25 5.95 10.52
CA LEU A 212 -23.26 5.71 9.51
C LEU A 212 -23.64 4.23 9.53
N GLY A 213 -24.91 3.93 9.81
CA GLY A 213 -25.39 2.55 9.97
C GLY A 213 -25.41 1.72 8.69
N ASN A 214 -25.10 2.31 7.55
CA ASN A 214 -25.11 1.67 6.22
C ASN A 214 -23.74 1.63 5.53
N VAL A 215 -22.67 1.89 6.26
CA VAL A 215 -21.29 1.92 5.72
C VAL A 215 -20.44 0.83 6.37
N LYS A 216 -19.70 0.10 5.54
CA LYS A 216 -18.62 -0.81 5.96
C LYS A 216 -17.26 -0.16 5.65
N LEU A 217 -16.41 -0.03 6.65
CA LEU A 217 -14.99 0.28 6.49
C LEU A 217 -14.21 -0.98 6.10
N VAL A 218 -13.36 -0.87 5.08
CA VAL A 218 -12.52 -1.98 4.62
C VAL A 218 -11.13 -1.82 5.21
N ALA A 219 -10.56 -2.92 5.72
CA ALA A 219 -9.23 -2.97 6.32
C ALA A 219 -8.95 -1.80 7.30
N GLN A 220 -9.91 -1.52 8.18
CA GLN A 220 -9.88 -0.35 9.07
C GLN A 220 -8.69 -0.36 10.05
N GLU A 221 -8.12 -1.55 10.32
CA GLU A 221 -6.97 -1.72 11.22
C GLU A 221 -5.66 -1.19 10.63
N ASN A 222 -5.59 -0.95 9.33
CA ASN A 222 -4.37 -0.48 8.67
C ASN A 222 -3.94 0.92 9.11
N GLN A 223 -4.90 1.77 9.50
CA GLN A 223 -4.67 3.10 10.09
C GLN A 223 -3.75 4.03 9.26
N GLY A 224 -3.68 3.79 7.95
CA GLY A 224 -2.92 4.60 7.01
C GLY A 224 -3.73 5.78 6.45
N PRO A 225 -3.18 6.52 5.46
CA PRO A 225 -3.85 7.65 4.84
C PRO A 225 -5.01 7.25 3.91
N SER A 226 -5.02 5.99 3.44
CA SER A 226 -6.08 5.48 2.57
C SER A 226 -7.20 4.88 3.41
N VAL A 227 -8.43 5.26 3.09
CA VAL A 227 -9.64 4.80 3.77
C VAL A 227 -10.57 4.21 2.71
N GLY A 228 -10.62 2.87 2.67
CA GLY A 228 -11.55 2.12 1.82
C GLY A 228 -12.90 1.94 2.52
N PHE A 229 -13.99 2.05 1.78
CA PHE A 229 -15.33 1.85 2.34
C PHE A 229 -16.35 1.42 1.29
N LYS A 230 -17.42 0.81 1.77
CA LYS A 230 -18.56 0.42 0.95
C LYS A 230 -19.85 0.91 1.59
N ILE A 231 -20.77 1.43 0.76
CA ILE A 231 -22.08 1.94 1.19
C ILE A 231 -23.16 0.97 0.70
N TYR A 232 -24.02 0.54 1.61
CA TYR A 232 -25.13 -0.34 1.33
C TYR A 232 -26.45 0.42 1.38
N ASN A 233 -27.45 -0.08 0.64
CA ASN A 233 -28.80 0.45 0.74
C ASN A 233 -29.47 -0.04 2.03
N PRO A 234 -29.90 0.85 2.94
CA PRO A 234 -30.50 0.46 4.21
C PRO A 234 -31.88 -0.20 4.07
N GLU A 235 -32.52 -0.11 2.91
CA GLU A 235 -33.80 -0.80 2.67
C GLU A 235 -33.67 -2.32 2.60
N TRP A 236 -32.53 -2.84 2.14
CA TRP A 236 -32.31 -4.29 2.01
C TRP A 236 -31.07 -4.82 2.72
N VAL A 237 -30.21 -3.96 3.28
CA VAL A 237 -29.05 -4.34 4.09
C VAL A 237 -29.16 -3.65 5.45
N GLN A 238 -29.49 -4.43 6.48
CA GLN A 238 -29.62 -3.90 7.84
C GLN A 238 -28.31 -4.01 8.63
N ASP A 239 -27.42 -4.93 8.25
CA ASP A 239 -26.11 -5.17 8.85
C ASP A 239 -25.02 -5.17 7.78
N PRO A 240 -24.33 -4.04 7.56
CA PRO A 240 -23.22 -3.92 6.61
C PRO A 240 -22.04 -4.85 6.89
N GLU A 241 -21.78 -5.19 8.15
CA GLU A 241 -20.71 -6.12 8.53
C GLU A 241 -21.03 -7.54 8.05
N ALA A 242 -22.23 -8.02 8.37
CA ALA A 242 -22.69 -9.34 7.93
C ALA A 242 -22.81 -9.43 6.39
N GLU A 243 -23.24 -8.33 5.75
CA GLU A 243 -23.32 -8.28 4.29
C GLU A 243 -21.94 -8.34 3.63
N PHE A 244 -20.98 -7.59 4.16
CA PHE A 244 -19.61 -7.63 3.64
C PHE A 244 -18.94 -8.98 3.89
N ALA A 245 -19.15 -9.60 5.06
CA ALA A 245 -18.68 -10.95 5.33
C ALA A 245 -19.30 -11.98 4.34
N PHE A 246 -20.57 -11.83 3.98
CA PHE A 246 -21.20 -12.65 2.93
C PHE A 246 -20.54 -12.43 1.55
N GLU A 247 -20.20 -11.19 1.20
CA GLU A 247 -19.51 -10.88 -0.05
C GLU A 247 -18.08 -11.46 -0.10
N LEU A 248 -17.38 -11.49 1.05
CA LEU A 248 -16.06 -12.10 1.18
C LEU A 248 -16.13 -13.63 1.08
N ALA A 249 -17.07 -14.25 1.77
CA ALA A 249 -17.25 -15.71 1.81
C ALA A 249 -17.88 -16.23 0.52
N ARG A 250 -17.17 -16.12 -0.58
CA ARG A 250 -17.64 -16.49 -1.91
C ARG A 250 -18.49 -17.76 -1.93
N SER A 251 -19.69 -17.65 -2.55
CA SER A 251 -20.60 -18.75 -2.77
C SER A 251 -20.74 -19.09 -4.26
N SER A 252 -20.89 -20.36 -4.58
CA SER A 252 -21.29 -20.83 -5.92
C SER A 252 -22.77 -20.56 -6.22
N ASP A 253 -23.56 -20.14 -5.24
CA ASP A 253 -24.96 -19.78 -5.38
C ASP A 253 -25.14 -18.68 -6.45
N PRO A 254 -26.00 -18.87 -7.47
CA PRO A 254 -26.36 -17.82 -8.41
C PRO A 254 -26.85 -16.53 -7.74
N ALA A 255 -27.51 -16.62 -6.59
CA ALA A 255 -27.96 -15.48 -5.81
C ALA A 255 -26.80 -14.62 -5.29
N TYR A 256 -25.63 -15.22 -5.01
CA TYR A 256 -24.44 -14.49 -4.57
C TYR A 256 -24.02 -13.39 -5.56
N LYS A 257 -23.87 -13.75 -6.84
CA LYS A 257 -23.44 -12.81 -7.88
C LYS A 257 -24.45 -11.70 -8.08
N ALA A 258 -25.74 -12.02 -8.08
CA ALA A 258 -26.80 -11.03 -8.23
C ALA A 258 -26.82 -10.05 -7.04
N ARG A 259 -26.62 -10.57 -5.82
CA ARG A 259 -26.58 -9.75 -4.60
C ARG A 259 -25.36 -8.85 -4.56
N LEU A 260 -24.18 -9.38 -4.88
CA LEU A 260 -22.93 -8.60 -4.99
C LEU A 260 -23.08 -7.49 -6.05
N GLN A 261 -23.62 -7.81 -7.22
CA GLN A 261 -23.84 -6.85 -8.30
C GLN A 261 -24.81 -5.74 -7.88
N ARG A 262 -25.94 -6.09 -7.28
CA ARG A 262 -26.93 -5.13 -6.77
C ARG A 262 -26.32 -4.14 -5.77
N ASN A 263 -25.55 -4.64 -4.80
CA ASN A 263 -24.88 -3.80 -3.80
C ASN A 263 -23.83 -2.88 -4.45
N THR A 264 -23.09 -3.41 -5.42
CA THR A 264 -22.11 -2.64 -6.19
C THR A 264 -22.78 -1.53 -7.02
N ASP A 265 -23.88 -1.84 -7.71
CA ASP A 265 -24.59 -0.85 -8.54
C ASP A 265 -25.21 0.25 -7.70
N TYR A 266 -25.76 -0.09 -6.54
CA TYR A 266 -26.24 0.93 -5.60
C TYR A 266 -25.14 1.90 -5.17
N HIS A 267 -24.01 1.39 -4.65
CA HIS A 267 -22.91 2.24 -4.22
C HIS A 267 -22.34 3.07 -5.40
N ARG A 268 -22.18 2.44 -6.58
CA ARG A 268 -21.71 3.12 -7.78
C ARG A 268 -22.66 4.25 -8.24
N SER A 269 -23.96 4.07 -8.07
CA SER A 269 -24.94 5.11 -8.39
C SER A 269 -24.79 6.33 -7.47
N LEU A 270 -24.58 6.10 -6.17
CA LEU A 270 -24.29 7.16 -5.21
C LEU A 270 -22.99 7.91 -5.55
N PHE A 271 -21.92 7.16 -5.85
CA PHE A 271 -20.65 7.74 -6.26
C PHE A 271 -20.79 8.64 -7.50
N LYS A 272 -21.48 8.16 -8.55
CA LYS A 272 -21.71 8.91 -9.79
C LYS A 272 -22.60 10.13 -9.59
N GLY A 273 -23.63 10.03 -8.75
CA GLY A 273 -24.61 11.09 -8.49
C GLY A 273 -24.07 12.21 -7.60
N ARG A 274 -23.04 11.92 -6.81
CA ARG A 274 -22.52 12.85 -5.79
C ARG A 274 -21.83 14.09 -6.36
N GLY A 275 -21.14 13.96 -7.49
CA GLY A 275 -20.31 15.04 -7.99
C GLY A 275 -19.14 15.38 -7.07
N LYS A 276 -18.70 16.64 -7.07
CA LYS A 276 -17.57 17.13 -6.24
C LYS A 276 -18.11 17.82 -4.98
N VAL A 277 -18.35 17.06 -3.92
CA VAL A 277 -18.87 17.61 -2.64
C VAL A 277 -17.89 17.30 -1.51
N GLY A 278 -17.31 18.32 -0.93
CA GLY A 278 -16.44 18.25 0.23
C GLY A 278 -15.10 17.58 -0.07
N LEU A 279 -15.05 16.25 0.02
CA LEU A 279 -13.88 15.44 -0.28
C LEU A 279 -13.89 14.92 -1.71
N TYR A 280 -12.69 14.78 -2.27
CA TYR A 280 -12.47 14.01 -3.48
C TYR A 280 -12.21 12.54 -3.11
N THR A 281 -13.03 11.65 -3.67
CA THR A 281 -12.91 10.20 -3.49
C THR A 281 -12.77 9.51 -4.86
N ASN A 282 -12.29 8.27 -4.86
CA ASN A 282 -12.13 7.48 -6.07
C ASN A 282 -12.93 6.18 -5.97
N TRP A 283 -13.55 5.80 -7.06
CA TRP A 283 -14.11 4.47 -7.22
C TRP A 283 -12.99 3.44 -7.35
N VAL A 284 -13.12 2.29 -6.69
CA VAL A 284 -12.20 1.17 -6.72
C VAL A 284 -12.97 -0.08 -7.11
N GLU A 285 -12.57 -0.73 -8.20
CA GLU A 285 -13.23 -1.96 -8.67
C GLU A 285 -12.93 -3.17 -7.78
N ALA A 286 -11.83 -3.10 -7.00
CA ALA A 286 -11.39 -4.16 -6.10
C ALA A 286 -10.88 -3.56 -4.79
N VAL A 287 -11.77 -3.02 -3.93
CA VAL A 287 -11.41 -2.58 -2.57
C VAL A 287 -11.11 -3.77 -1.65
N ALA A 288 -11.69 -4.92 -1.99
CA ALA A 288 -11.40 -6.23 -1.43
C ALA A 288 -11.66 -7.31 -2.50
N HIS A 289 -11.35 -8.56 -2.19
CA HIS A 289 -11.73 -9.71 -3.01
C HIS A 289 -12.26 -10.83 -2.12
N SER A 290 -13.13 -11.64 -2.70
CA SER A 290 -13.70 -12.79 -2.02
C SER A 290 -12.66 -13.90 -1.82
N ASP A 291 -13.00 -14.89 -0.99
CA ASP A 291 -12.30 -16.16 -0.94
C ASP A 291 -12.20 -16.82 -2.31
N TYR A 292 -11.20 -17.68 -2.47
CA TYR A 292 -11.02 -18.47 -3.68
C TYR A 292 -12.03 -19.63 -3.71
N ASP A 293 -12.61 -19.89 -4.88
CA ASP A 293 -13.37 -21.12 -5.11
C ASP A 293 -12.44 -22.33 -5.33
N GLU A 294 -13.00 -23.51 -5.46
CA GLU A 294 -12.28 -24.77 -5.72
C GLU A 294 -11.41 -24.72 -6.99
N ARG A 295 -11.67 -23.78 -7.89
CA ARG A 295 -10.92 -23.56 -9.14
C ARG A 295 -9.93 -22.40 -9.04
N GLY A 296 -9.70 -21.87 -7.83
CA GLY A 296 -8.83 -20.73 -7.60
C GLY A 296 -9.36 -19.41 -8.16
N LYS A 297 -10.67 -19.27 -8.40
CA LYS A 297 -11.30 -18.02 -8.85
C LYS A 297 -11.87 -17.27 -7.66
N TYR A 298 -11.85 -15.96 -7.73
CA TYR A 298 -12.42 -15.05 -6.75
C TYR A 298 -13.27 -13.96 -7.44
N SER A 299 -14.03 -13.23 -6.66
CA SER A 299 -14.78 -12.06 -7.13
C SER A 299 -14.17 -10.79 -6.57
N TYR A 300 -14.06 -9.77 -7.40
CA TYR A 300 -13.73 -8.43 -6.93
C TYR A 300 -14.92 -7.82 -6.20
N ILE A 301 -14.63 -7.16 -5.07
CA ILE A 301 -15.59 -6.41 -4.29
C ILE A 301 -15.27 -4.95 -4.49
N ALA A 302 -16.14 -4.26 -5.23
CA ALA A 302 -15.95 -2.85 -5.53
C ALA A 302 -16.37 -1.97 -4.35
N GLY A 303 -15.75 -0.82 -4.25
CA GLY A 303 -16.02 0.17 -3.21
C GLY A 303 -15.50 1.54 -3.58
N GLU A 304 -15.30 2.36 -2.58
CA GLU A 304 -14.80 3.72 -2.72
C GLU A 304 -13.63 3.94 -1.77
N LYS A 305 -12.70 4.81 -2.13
CA LYS A 305 -11.60 5.23 -1.26
C LYS A 305 -11.43 6.74 -1.20
N ALA A 306 -11.04 7.23 -0.04
CA ALA A 306 -10.47 8.55 0.17
C ALA A 306 -8.98 8.41 0.55
N VAL A 307 -8.13 9.31 0.05
CA VAL A 307 -6.69 9.29 0.33
C VAL A 307 -6.28 10.62 0.96
N PHE A 308 -5.87 10.57 2.21
CA PHE A 308 -5.51 11.74 3.03
C PHE A 308 -4.00 11.98 3.00
N MET A 309 -3.47 12.39 1.84
CA MET A 309 -2.07 12.81 1.69
C MET A 309 -1.95 14.32 1.44
N ASN A 310 -3.07 15.02 1.27
CA ASN A 310 -3.07 16.48 1.12
C ASN A 310 -3.19 17.14 2.51
N PRO A 311 -2.16 17.87 2.97
CA PRO A 311 -2.19 18.53 4.27
C PRO A 311 -3.18 19.70 4.36
N ALA A 312 -3.69 20.19 3.22
CA ALA A 312 -4.72 21.22 3.20
C ALA A 312 -6.16 20.67 3.35
N CYS A 313 -6.32 19.36 3.51
CA CYS A 313 -7.63 18.77 3.80
C CYS A 313 -8.10 19.19 5.19
N THR A 314 -9.34 19.67 5.30
CA THR A 314 -9.93 20.14 6.56
C THR A 314 -11.06 19.23 7.05
N ARG A 315 -11.38 19.32 8.34
CA ARG A 315 -12.50 18.58 8.93
C ARG A 315 -13.84 19.03 8.37
N GLU A 316 -13.98 20.30 8.02
CA GLU A 316 -15.20 20.86 7.42
C GLU A 316 -15.48 20.21 6.06
N GLN A 317 -14.42 19.94 5.25
CA GLN A 317 -14.56 19.21 4.00
C GLN A 317 -15.00 17.76 4.22
N ILE A 318 -14.45 17.10 5.25
CA ILE A 318 -14.87 15.76 5.68
C ILE A 318 -16.33 15.77 6.10
N ASP A 319 -16.74 16.72 6.95
CA ASP A 319 -18.11 16.82 7.44
C ASP A 319 -19.11 17.11 6.33
N ALA A 320 -18.77 17.97 5.37
CA ALA A 320 -19.60 18.22 4.19
C ALA A 320 -19.82 16.95 3.36
N PHE A 321 -18.77 16.14 3.18
CA PHE A 321 -18.89 14.85 2.51
C PHE A 321 -19.81 13.88 3.29
N ILE A 322 -19.62 13.76 4.60
CA ILE A 322 -20.45 12.89 5.46
C ILE A 322 -21.92 13.33 5.45
N ALA A 323 -22.17 14.64 5.51
CA ALA A 323 -23.54 15.15 5.44
C ALA A 323 -24.22 14.77 4.12
N HIS A 324 -23.47 14.82 3.01
CA HIS A 324 -23.98 14.49 1.68
C HIS A 324 -24.34 13.00 1.51
N ILE A 325 -23.58 12.09 2.12
CA ILE A 325 -23.88 10.65 2.02
C ILE A 325 -24.93 10.16 3.03
N ARG A 326 -25.37 11.02 3.98
CA ARG A 326 -26.48 10.75 4.90
C ARG A 326 -27.86 11.02 4.28
N GLY A 327 -27.94 11.99 3.39
CA GLY A 327 -29.16 12.43 2.74
C GLY A 327 -29.46 11.69 1.47
#